data_e0ed27cd49a8e657790babdcf292c206
#
_entry.id   e0ed27cd49a8e657790babdcf292c206
#
_cell.length_a   1.000
_cell.length_b   1.000
_cell.length_c   1.000
_cell.angle_alpha   90.00
_cell.angle_beta   90.00
_cell.angle_gamma   90.00
#
_symmetry.space_group_name_H-M   'P 1'
#
loop_
_entity.id
_entity.type
_entity.pdbx_description
1 polymer ?
#
loop_
_entity_poly.entity_id
_entity_poly.type
_entity_poly.pdbx_seq_one_letter_code
_entity_poly.pdbx_strand_id
1 'polypeptide(L)'
;LNFQEHTMAGPLSHIKVLDLSRILAGPWSGQVLADLGADVIKVERPKVGDDTRSWGPPFLKDADGKETRESGYYLSANRGKRSVTVDLNTAEGQEIVRALAAKSDILLENYKVGTLAKFGLDYATFKEINPGLIYCSVTGFGQDGPKAENAAYDFMIQAMGGLMSVTGEMDDLPGGGPQKVGVPIVDLMTGMYTSVAVLAALARRAETGLGDYIDIGMLDVMVGSIANQGMNYLVSGKSPKRNGNKHPNIQPQDVFACADGHIVLVVGNDGQFAKFCEVAGQPEWPADERFATNGARVRNRGVLLPMMEALFLERPMADWATALDAAGVPCSPINTIPQVFEDAQVKHRKMLVDLPHPTAGTVPQIRSPMRFTQAELLFERAPPLLGQHTGEVLAGIGYDEQRIAQLTRDGII
;
A
#
# COMPACT_ATOMS: atom_id res chain seq x y z
N LEU A 1 24.01 -9.98 35.09
CA LEU A 1 23.53 -9.17 33.97
C LEU A 1 22.14 -8.68 34.33
N ASN A 2 22.01 -7.44 34.77
CA ASN A 2 20.72 -6.79 34.98
C ASN A 2 20.09 -6.55 33.60
N PHE A 3 19.06 -7.33 33.27
CA PHE A 3 18.10 -6.97 32.22
C PHE A 3 17.28 -5.81 32.79
N GLN A 4 17.65 -4.57 32.45
CA GLN A 4 16.71 -3.47 32.53
C GLN A 4 15.51 -3.89 31.67
N GLU A 5 14.29 -3.78 32.23
CA GLU A 5 13.06 -3.79 31.47
C GLU A 5 13.15 -2.66 30.43
N HIS A 6 13.65 -2.98 29.23
CA HIS A 6 13.49 -2.13 28.10
C HIS A 6 12.00 -2.21 27.74
N THR A 7 11.25 -1.17 28.03
CA THR A 7 9.97 -0.92 27.35
C THR A 7 10.22 -1.20 25.89
N MET A 8 9.49 -2.15 25.31
CA MET A 8 9.69 -2.59 23.92
C MET A 8 9.31 -1.45 22.99
N ALA A 9 10.24 -0.57 22.71
CA ALA A 9 10.09 0.52 21.75
C ALA A 9 10.01 -0.08 20.33
N GLY A 10 9.26 0.56 19.45
CA GLY A 10 9.23 0.17 18.04
C GLY A 10 10.61 0.19 17.41
N PRO A 11 10.87 -0.63 16.36
CA PRO A 11 12.19 -0.74 15.74
C PRO A 11 12.81 0.59 15.30
N LEU A 12 11.97 1.58 14.98
CA LEU A 12 12.38 2.92 14.51
C LEU A 12 12.07 4.03 15.52
N SER A 13 11.91 3.72 16.83
CA SER A 13 11.54 4.73 17.85
C SER A 13 12.54 5.88 18.00
N HIS A 14 13.77 5.70 17.51
CA HIS A 14 14.82 6.72 17.49
C HIS A 14 14.85 7.56 16.21
N ILE A 15 13.95 7.29 15.23
CA ILE A 15 13.92 7.92 13.92
C ILE A 15 12.82 8.98 13.85
N LYS A 16 13.16 10.13 13.27
CA LYS A 16 12.24 11.25 13.01
C LYS A 16 12.02 11.40 11.51
N VAL A 17 10.76 11.46 11.11
CA VAL A 17 10.35 11.58 9.71
C VAL A 17 9.59 12.88 9.51
N LEU A 18 10.02 13.68 8.55
CA LEU A 18 9.29 14.84 8.06
C LEU A 18 8.54 14.43 6.77
N ASP A 19 7.22 14.31 6.87
CA ASP A 19 6.37 13.87 5.77
C ASP A 19 5.68 15.09 5.13
N LEU A 20 6.23 15.58 4.01
CA LEU A 20 5.64 16.64 3.17
C LEU A 20 4.72 16.06 2.10
N SER A 21 4.61 14.73 2.01
CA SER A 21 3.87 14.06 0.96
C SER A 21 2.35 14.17 1.14
N ARG A 22 1.61 13.98 0.06
CA ARG A 22 0.15 14.05 0.01
C ARG A 22 -0.42 12.84 -0.72
N ILE A 23 -1.71 12.64 -0.60
CA ILE A 23 -2.53 11.63 -1.27
C ILE A 23 -2.28 10.24 -0.69
N LEU A 24 -1.52 9.34 -1.34
CA LEU A 24 -1.41 7.97 -0.86
C LEU A 24 0.00 7.40 -0.87
N ALA A 25 0.75 7.42 -1.96
CA ALA A 25 2.02 6.71 -2.08
C ALA A 25 3.03 7.10 -0.97
N GLY A 26 3.35 8.39 -0.85
CA GLY A 26 4.20 8.91 0.23
C GLY A 26 3.59 8.74 1.61
N PRO A 27 2.31 9.16 1.84
CA PRO A 27 1.65 8.95 3.13
C PRO A 27 1.57 7.50 3.58
N TRP A 28 1.44 6.53 2.67
CA TRP A 28 1.49 5.11 2.98
C TRP A 28 2.85 4.70 3.56
N SER A 29 3.95 5.16 2.95
CA SER A 29 5.29 4.96 3.50
C SER A 29 5.44 5.62 4.87
N GLY A 30 4.98 6.87 5.04
CA GLY A 30 4.99 7.56 6.33
C GLY A 30 4.24 6.78 7.42
N GLN A 31 3.09 6.18 7.08
CA GLN A 31 2.33 5.32 8.01
C GLN A 31 3.09 4.03 8.35
N VAL A 32 3.74 3.38 7.36
CA VAL A 32 4.57 2.19 7.61
C VAL A 32 5.70 2.50 8.57
N LEU A 33 6.37 3.64 8.40
CA LEU A 33 7.44 4.09 9.30
C LEU A 33 6.90 4.44 10.71
N ALA A 34 5.71 5.04 10.79
CA ALA A 34 5.05 5.31 12.07
C ALA A 34 4.66 4.02 12.80
N ASP A 35 4.11 3.02 12.10
CA ASP A 35 3.81 1.69 12.66
C ASP A 35 5.07 1.00 13.22
N LEU A 36 6.23 1.23 12.59
CA LEU A 36 7.54 0.76 13.05
C LEU A 36 8.09 1.59 14.22
N GLY A 37 7.38 2.61 14.67
CA GLY A 37 7.73 3.41 15.86
C GLY A 37 8.38 4.76 15.55
N ALA A 38 8.61 5.13 14.29
CA ALA A 38 9.17 6.43 13.96
C ALA A 38 8.23 7.59 14.36
N ASP A 39 8.80 8.71 14.80
CA ASP A 39 8.09 9.95 15.03
C ASP A 39 7.85 10.69 13.70
N VAL A 40 6.65 10.56 13.15
CA VAL A 40 6.32 11.10 11.83
C VAL A 40 5.53 12.40 11.96
N ILE A 41 6.11 13.50 11.50
CA ILE A 41 5.48 14.82 11.41
C ILE A 41 5.01 15.03 9.98
N LYS A 42 3.68 15.06 9.80
CA LYS A 42 3.04 15.38 8.51
C LYS A 42 2.78 16.87 8.42
N VAL A 43 3.38 17.52 7.42
CA VAL A 43 3.13 18.93 7.12
C VAL A 43 1.97 19.05 6.13
N GLU A 44 0.99 19.85 6.49
CA GLU A 44 -0.23 20.05 5.71
C GLU A 44 -0.49 21.53 5.45
N ARG A 45 -1.22 21.84 4.39
CA ARG A 45 -1.65 23.22 4.13
C ARG A 45 -2.65 23.71 5.18
N PRO A 46 -2.53 24.94 5.69
CA PRO A 46 -3.52 25.50 6.60
C PRO A 46 -4.93 25.44 6.02
N LYS A 47 -5.94 25.26 6.86
CA LYS A 47 -7.39 25.21 6.54
C LYS A 47 -7.85 24.06 5.65
N VAL A 48 -7.03 23.58 4.71
CA VAL A 48 -7.40 22.59 3.69
C VAL A 48 -6.85 21.20 4.04
N GLY A 49 -5.57 21.13 4.40
CA GLY A 49 -4.85 19.89 4.67
C GLY A 49 -4.45 19.12 3.41
N ASP A 50 -4.30 17.82 3.60
CA ASP A 50 -4.12 16.85 2.52
C ASP A 50 -5.40 16.77 1.68
N ASP A 51 -5.25 16.65 0.36
CA ASP A 51 -6.38 16.60 -0.57
C ASP A 51 -7.34 15.44 -0.23
N THR A 52 -6.81 14.33 0.28
CA THR A 52 -7.59 13.15 0.68
C THR A 52 -8.56 13.40 1.82
N ARG A 53 -8.38 14.45 2.64
CA ARG A 53 -9.36 14.80 3.66
C ARG A 53 -10.74 15.07 3.08
N SER A 54 -10.81 15.58 1.83
CA SER A 54 -12.06 15.87 1.14
C SER A 54 -12.58 14.71 0.27
N TRP A 55 -11.83 13.59 0.16
CA TRP A 55 -12.18 12.47 -0.72
C TRP A 55 -13.17 11.49 -0.05
N GLY A 56 -14.32 11.98 0.24
CA GLY A 56 -15.49 11.24 0.75
C GLY A 56 -16.73 11.49 -0.11
N PRO A 57 -17.88 10.88 0.20
CA PRO A 57 -18.10 9.94 1.30
C PRO A 57 -17.38 8.57 1.12
N PRO A 58 -17.16 7.80 2.21
CA PRO A 58 -17.63 8.06 3.57
C PRO A 58 -16.72 9.00 4.37
N PHE A 59 -17.31 9.71 5.33
CA PHE A 59 -16.60 10.48 6.35
C PHE A 59 -16.81 9.83 7.74
N LEU A 60 -15.79 9.94 8.61
CA LEU A 60 -15.91 9.53 10.00
C LEU A 60 -17.01 10.36 10.68
N LYS A 61 -17.83 9.72 11.49
CA LYS A 61 -18.83 10.40 12.32
C LYS A 61 -18.26 10.69 13.70
N ASP A 62 -18.60 11.87 14.23
CA ASP A 62 -18.29 12.21 15.63
C ASP A 62 -19.20 11.46 16.61
N ALA A 63 -19.02 11.73 17.91
CA ALA A 63 -19.80 11.09 18.97
C ALA A 63 -21.31 11.37 18.89
N ASP A 64 -21.70 12.46 18.24
CA ASP A 64 -23.09 12.85 18.01
C ASP A 64 -23.67 12.28 16.70
N GLY A 65 -22.88 11.53 15.94
CA GLY A 65 -23.26 10.91 14.68
C GLY A 65 -23.19 11.86 13.46
N LYS A 66 -22.63 13.07 13.63
CA LYS A 66 -22.43 14.04 12.56
C LYS A 66 -21.14 13.74 11.81
N GLU A 67 -21.16 13.87 10.48
CA GLU A 67 -19.97 13.72 9.66
C GLU A 67 -18.89 14.75 10.01
N THR A 68 -17.66 14.26 10.18
CA THR A 68 -16.47 15.07 10.37
C THR A 68 -15.83 15.46 9.01
N ARG A 69 -14.63 16.03 9.04
CA ARG A 69 -13.82 16.27 7.83
C ARG A 69 -12.80 15.14 7.56
N GLU A 70 -12.90 14.03 8.28
CA GLU A 70 -11.97 12.91 8.19
C GLU A 70 -12.54 11.83 7.25
N SER A 71 -12.14 11.87 5.98
CA SER A 71 -12.57 10.86 4.98
C SER A 71 -11.96 9.48 5.28
N GLY A 72 -12.64 8.42 4.90
CA GLY A 72 -12.08 7.07 4.94
C GLY A 72 -10.76 6.95 4.18
N TYR A 73 -10.56 7.74 3.11
CA TYR A 73 -9.32 7.74 2.34
C TYR A 73 -8.15 8.30 3.16
N TYR A 74 -8.33 9.47 3.78
CA TYR A 74 -7.32 10.06 4.67
C TYR A 74 -6.97 9.15 5.84
N LEU A 75 -7.98 8.55 6.46
CA LEU A 75 -7.82 7.65 7.59
C LEU A 75 -7.00 6.39 7.25
N SER A 76 -7.00 5.96 5.99
CA SER A 76 -6.32 4.73 5.57
C SER A 76 -4.79 4.83 5.55
N ALA A 77 -4.20 6.05 5.50
CA ALA A 77 -2.77 6.25 5.26
C ALA A 77 -2.06 7.19 6.25
N ASN A 78 -2.73 7.60 7.36
CA ASN A 78 -2.15 8.62 8.24
C ASN A 78 -2.12 8.26 9.72
N ARG A 79 -2.35 6.98 10.07
CA ARG A 79 -2.21 6.49 11.45
C ARG A 79 -0.79 6.71 11.96
N GLY A 80 -0.68 7.02 13.26
CA GLY A 80 0.59 7.16 13.95
C GLY A 80 1.31 8.50 13.74
N LYS A 81 0.80 9.36 12.84
CA LYS A 81 1.43 10.65 12.51
C LYS A 81 1.00 11.77 13.43
N ARG A 82 1.81 12.84 13.49
CA ARG A 82 1.47 14.16 14.04
C ARG A 82 1.26 15.15 12.91
N SER A 83 0.10 15.83 12.86
CA SER A 83 -0.22 16.84 11.84
C SER A 83 0.20 18.22 12.29
N VAL A 84 0.89 18.93 11.40
CA VAL A 84 1.32 20.32 11.55
C VAL A 84 0.87 21.09 10.31
N THR A 85 0.21 22.21 10.49
CA THR A 85 -0.15 23.11 9.38
C THR A 85 0.95 24.11 9.10
N VAL A 86 1.36 24.26 7.84
CA VAL A 86 2.35 25.25 7.37
C VAL A 86 2.06 25.65 5.95
N ASP A 87 2.01 26.96 5.68
CA ASP A 87 1.93 27.50 4.32
C ASP A 87 3.34 27.62 3.69
N LEU A 88 3.67 26.70 2.80
CA LEU A 88 4.96 26.67 2.09
C LEU A 88 5.16 27.82 1.08
N ASN A 89 4.10 28.60 0.78
CA ASN A 89 4.23 29.75 -0.09
C ASN A 89 4.81 30.98 0.63
N THR A 90 4.95 30.94 1.94
CA THR A 90 5.51 32.00 2.78
C THR A 90 6.96 31.72 3.18
N ALA A 91 7.75 32.78 3.34
CA ALA A 91 9.14 32.65 3.77
C ALA A 91 9.23 32.00 5.16
N GLU A 92 8.35 32.40 6.09
CA GLU A 92 8.26 31.84 7.44
C GLU A 92 7.88 30.35 7.42
N GLY A 93 6.93 29.97 6.55
CA GLY A 93 6.57 28.56 6.41
C GLY A 93 7.73 27.69 5.90
N GLN A 94 8.50 28.23 4.95
CA GLN A 94 9.71 27.57 4.43
C GLN A 94 10.79 27.47 5.51
N GLU A 95 10.94 28.48 6.35
CA GLU A 95 11.87 28.46 7.50
C GLU A 95 11.48 27.41 8.52
N ILE A 96 10.19 27.28 8.85
CA ILE A 96 9.67 26.22 9.73
C ILE A 96 10.04 24.84 9.18
N VAL A 97 9.83 24.60 7.89
CA VAL A 97 10.16 23.30 7.29
C VAL A 97 11.67 23.04 7.31
N ARG A 98 12.52 24.05 7.04
CA ARG A 98 13.98 23.91 7.19
C ARG A 98 14.39 23.56 8.61
N ALA A 99 13.78 24.20 9.60
CA ALA A 99 14.07 23.92 11.02
C ALA A 99 13.64 22.51 11.43
N LEU A 100 12.51 22.00 10.90
CA LEU A 100 12.06 20.62 11.12
C LEU A 100 13.00 19.62 10.43
N ALA A 101 13.37 19.85 9.17
CA ALA A 101 14.26 18.96 8.42
C ALA A 101 15.67 18.89 9.04
N ALA A 102 16.17 19.98 9.62
CA ALA A 102 17.45 19.98 10.34
C ALA A 102 17.48 19.01 11.54
N LYS A 103 16.31 18.66 12.08
CA LYS A 103 16.16 17.74 13.23
C LYS A 103 15.58 16.38 12.84
N SER A 104 15.39 16.13 11.54
CA SER A 104 14.79 14.90 11.01
C SER A 104 15.84 13.98 10.41
N ASP A 105 15.56 12.68 10.44
CA ASP A 105 16.38 11.63 9.83
C ASP A 105 15.98 11.37 8.38
N ILE A 106 14.68 11.52 8.09
CA ILE A 106 14.07 11.22 6.82
C ILE A 106 13.15 12.38 6.43
N LEU A 107 13.15 12.74 5.14
CA LEU A 107 12.16 13.61 4.54
C LEU A 107 11.48 12.85 3.38
N LEU A 108 10.14 12.80 3.40
CA LEU A 108 9.32 12.24 2.33
C LEU A 108 8.58 13.38 1.62
N GLU A 109 8.61 13.40 0.29
CA GLU A 109 7.84 14.36 -0.49
C GLU A 109 7.33 13.74 -1.81
N ASN A 110 6.26 14.30 -2.36
CA ASN A 110 5.74 13.91 -3.68
C ASN A 110 5.21 15.12 -4.46
N TYR A 111 5.92 16.22 -4.38
CA TYR A 111 5.64 17.41 -5.17
C TYR A 111 6.06 17.22 -6.63
N LYS A 112 5.46 18.00 -7.50
CA LYS A 112 5.89 18.08 -8.90
C LYS A 112 7.37 18.48 -8.96
N VAL A 113 8.13 17.84 -9.85
CA VAL A 113 9.57 18.10 -10.05
C VAL A 113 9.86 19.59 -10.11
N GLY A 114 10.89 20.03 -9.38
CA GLY A 114 11.32 21.44 -9.30
C GLY A 114 10.45 22.34 -8.40
N THR A 115 9.33 21.86 -7.84
CA THR A 115 8.48 22.72 -6.98
C THR A 115 9.18 23.08 -5.68
N LEU A 116 9.74 22.12 -4.98
CA LEU A 116 10.41 22.36 -3.69
C LEU A 116 11.71 23.15 -3.84
N ALA A 117 12.39 23.04 -4.98
CA ALA A 117 13.57 23.84 -5.29
C ALA A 117 13.24 25.36 -5.32
N LYS A 118 12.04 25.74 -5.79
CA LYS A 118 11.59 27.15 -5.76
C LYS A 118 11.44 27.71 -4.36
N PHE A 119 11.25 26.84 -3.38
CA PHE A 119 11.08 27.20 -1.97
C PHE A 119 12.38 27.03 -1.16
N GLY A 120 13.48 26.60 -1.78
CA GLY A 120 14.70 26.22 -1.08
C GLY A 120 14.48 25.03 -0.11
N LEU A 121 13.68 24.06 -0.53
CA LEU A 121 13.30 22.86 0.21
C LEU A 121 13.65 21.59 -0.57
N ASP A 122 14.62 21.67 -1.47
CA ASP A 122 15.13 20.57 -2.26
C ASP A 122 16.31 19.85 -1.57
N TYR A 123 16.69 18.71 -2.13
CA TYR A 123 17.79 17.91 -1.58
C TYR A 123 19.11 18.68 -1.51
N ALA A 124 19.41 19.50 -2.54
CA ALA A 124 20.67 20.28 -2.56
C ALA A 124 20.76 21.22 -1.36
N THR A 125 19.68 21.91 -1.04
CA THR A 125 19.58 22.78 0.13
C THR A 125 19.69 21.98 1.43
N PHE A 126 18.96 20.88 1.57
CA PHE A 126 18.95 20.11 2.81
C PHE A 126 20.23 19.34 3.07
N LYS A 127 20.96 18.93 2.04
CA LYS A 127 22.27 18.28 2.17
C LYS A 127 23.29 19.18 2.90
N GLU A 128 23.21 20.48 2.69
CA GLU A 128 24.07 21.46 3.39
C GLU A 128 23.65 21.66 4.86
N ILE A 129 22.33 21.61 5.13
CA ILE A 129 21.77 21.80 6.47
C ILE A 129 21.93 20.55 7.34
N ASN A 130 21.68 19.37 6.76
CA ASN A 130 21.70 18.08 7.43
C ASN A 130 22.27 16.99 6.49
N PRO A 131 23.59 16.82 6.45
CA PRO A 131 24.23 15.82 5.56
C PRO A 131 23.79 14.36 5.83
N GLY A 132 23.22 14.09 6.99
CA GLY A 132 22.70 12.79 7.37
C GLY A 132 21.23 12.55 6.96
N LEU A 133 20.56 13.56 6.37
CA LEU A 133 19.16 13.45 5.97
C LEU A 133 18.99 12.50 4.80
N ILE A 134 18.07 11.55 4.92
CA ILE A 134 17.59 10.73 3.81
C ILE A 134 16.41 11.45 3.19
N TYR A 135 16.59 11.96 1.98
CA TYR A 135 15.57 12.71 1.24
C TYR A 135 14.97 11.82 0.15
N CYS A 136 13.69 11.51 0.26
CA CYS A 136 13.00 10.64 -0.69
C CYS A 136 11.91 11.41 -1.44
N SER A 137 12.09 11.50 -2.76
CA SER A 137 11.11 12.06 -3.71
C SER A 137 10.31 10.94 -4.36
N VAL A 138 9.00 11.03 -4.31
CA VAL A 138 8.06 10.11 -5.00
C VAL A 138 7.35 10.89 -6.09
N THR A 139 7.53 10.48 -7.35
CA THR A 139 6.90 11.14 -8.51
C THR A 139 6.25 10.15 -9.45
N GLY A 140 5.53 10.63 -10.44
CA GLY A 140 4.92 9.75 -11.45
C GLY A 140 5.93 9.04 -12.33
N PHE A 141 7.04 9.73 -12.68
CA PHE A 141 7.94 9.30 -13.76
C PHE A 141 9.43 9.40 -13.41
N GLY A 142 9.79 9.66 -12.15
CA GLY A 142 11.16 9.99 -11.76
C GLY A 142 11.48 11.48 -11.90
N GLN A 143 12.68 11.85 -11.48
CA GLN A 143 13.16 13.24 -11.44
C GLN A 143 13.72 13.70 -12.79
N ASP A 144 13.96 12.80 -13.72
CA ASP A 144 14.48 13.09 -15.06
C ASP A 144 13.69 12.39 -16.17
N GLY A 145 14.13 12.56 -17.41
CA GLY A 145 13.50 11.95 -18.57
C GLY A 145 12.34 12.76 -19.16
N PRO A 146 11.76 12.27 -20.28
CA PRO A 146 10.83 13.05 -21.11
C PRO A 146 9.47 13.32 -20.46
N LYS A 147 9.15 12.68 -19.33
CA LYS A 147 7.88 12.81 -18.61
C LYS A 147 8.04 13.33 -17.17
N ALA A 148 9.23 13.70 -16.73
CA ALA A 148 9.50 14.10 -15.34
C ALA A 148 8.57 15.21 -14.84
N GLU A 149 8.22 16.17 -15.68
CA GLU A 149 7.35 17.28 -15.32
C GLU A 149 5.83 16.95 -15.37
N ASN A 150 5.46 15.75 -15.84
CA ASN A 150 4.06 15.38 -15.98
C ASN A 150 3.45 14.98 -14.63
N ALA A 151 2.18 15.35 -14.44
CA ALA A 151 1.40 14.83 -13.32
C ALA A 151 1.03 13.36 -13.57
N ALA A 152 0.95 12.58 -12.49
CA ALA A 152 0.53 11.19 -12.53
C ALA A 152 -0.40 10.85 -11.37
N TYR A 153 -1.23 9.84 -11.60
CA TYR A 153 -2.08 9.20 -10.61
C TYR A 153 -2.06 7.69 -10.82
N ASP A 154 -2.34 6.94 -9.78
CA ASP A 154 -2.38 5.47 -9.78
C ASP A 154 -3.04 4.88 -11.04
N PHE A 155 -4.28 5.28 -11.34
CA PHE A 155 -5.05 4.74 -12.47
C PHE A 155 -4.36 4.96 -13.82
N MET A 156 -3.76 6.14 -14.02
CA MET A 156 -3.02 6.45 -15.24
C MET A 156 -1.76 5.59 -15.34
N ILE A 157 -1.07 5.37 -14.24
CA ILE A 157 0.14 4.54 -14.21
C ILE A 157 -0.21 3.05 -14.37
N GLN A 158 -1.32 2.56 -13.83
CA GLN A 158 -1.81 1.20 -14.13
C GLN A 158 -1.99 0.98 -15.64
N ALA A 159 -2.53 1.98 -16.35
CA ALA A 159 -2.71 1.93 -17.80
C ALA A 159 -1.37 1.96 -18.54
N MET A 160 -0.51 2.93 -18.22
CA MET A 160 0.78 3.13 -18.89
C MET A 160 1.81 2.03 -18.59
N GLY A 161 1.82 1.51 -17.38
CA GLY A 161 2.74 0.47 -16.92
C GLY A 161 2.33 -0.95 -17.33
N GLY A 162 1.28 -1.11 -18.14
CA GLY A 162 0.89 -2.38 -18.74
C GLY A 162 -0.04 -3.25 -17.88
N LEU A 163 -0.30 -2.93 -16.60
CA LEU A 163 -1.13 -3.73 -15.72
C LEU A 163 -2.55 -3.93 -16.29
N MET A 164 -3.17 -2.88 -16.82
CA MET A 164 -4.49 -2.96 -17.40
C MET A 164 -4.54 -3.79 -18.69
N SER A 165 -3.43 -3.94 -19.40
CA SER A 165 -3.38 -4.77 -20.61
C SER A 165 -3.54 -6.26 -20.32
N VAL A 166 -3.27 -6.69 -19.07
CA VAL A 166 -3.36 -8.08 -18.62
C VAL A 166 -4.44 -8.31 -17.55
N THR A 167 -5.14 -7.25 -17.12
CA THR A 167 -6.18 -7.28 -16.10
C THR A 167 -7.56 -7.04 -16.74
N GLY A 168 -8.51 -7.90 -16.46
CA GLY A 168 -9.86 -7.86 -17.02
C GLY A 168 -10.24 -9.14 -17.75
N GLU A 169 -11.50 -9.22 -18.19
CA GLU A 169 -12.01 -10.35 -18.93
C GLU A 169 -11.46 -10.40 -20.37
N MET A 170 -11.49 -11.57 -21.00
CA MET A 170 -11.06 -11.78 -22.38
C MET A 170 -11.85 -10.89 -23.33
N ASP A 171 -11.18 -10.38 -24.38
CA ASP A 171 -11.76 -9.39 -25.30
C ASP A 171 -12.99 -9.89 -26.07
N ASP A 172 -13.08 -11.20 -26.29
CA ASP A 172 -14.12 -11.88 -27.03
C ASP A 172 -15.31 -12.34 -26.17
N LEU A 173 -15.27 -12.06 -24.85
CA LEU A 173 -16.34 -12.39 -23.91
C LEU A 173 -17.16 -11.15 -23.52
N PRO A 174 -18.42 -11.34 -23.08
CA PRO A 174 -19.22 -10.25 -22.52
C PRO A 174 -18.51 -9.57 -21.34
N GLY A 175 -18.40 -8.24 -21.37
CA GLY A 175 -17.66 -7.47 -20.38
C GLY A 175 -16.15 -7.46 -20.59
N GLY A 176 -15.64 -8.02 -21.69
CA GLY A 176 -14.23 -8.00 -22.08
C GLY A 176 -13.65 -6.60 -22.21
N GLY A 177 -12.37 -6.48 -21.92
CA GLY A 177 -11.63 -5.23 -22.02
C GLY A 177 -10.70 -4.95 -20.83
N PRO A 178 -9.83 -3.92 -20.94
CA PRO A 178 -8.90 -3.54 -19.90
C PRO A 178 -9.62 -3.02 -18.65
N GLN A 179 -9.24 -3.54 -17.49
CA GLN A 179 -9.78 -3.09 -16.20
C GLN A 179 -8.64 -2.70 -15.26
N LYS A 180 -8.89 -1.72 -14.39
CA LYS A 180 -7.96 -1.41 -13.29
C LYS A 180 -8.19 -2.37 -12.12
N VAL A 181 -7.19 -2.52 -11.28
CA VAL A 181 -7.35 -3.16 -9.96
C VAL A 181 -8.23 -2.26 -9.07
N GLY A 182 -9.07 -2.85 -8.24
CA GLY A 182 -10.05 -2.13 -7.41
C GLY A 182 -9.44 -1.20 -6.35
N VAL A 183 -8.24 -1.51 -5.87
CA VAL A 183 -7.46 -0.67 -4.95
C VAL A 183 -6.40 0.13 -5.73
N PRO A 184 -5.89 1.26 -5.21
CA PRO A 184 -4.81 2.03 -5.84
C PRO A 184 -3.46 1.31 -5.67
N ILE A 185 -3.30 0.20 -6.38
CA ILE A 185 -2.20 -0.75 -6.18
C ILE A 185 -0.82 -0.15 -6.50
N VAL A 186 -0.73 0.77 -7.46
CA VAL A 186 0.53 1.44 -7.81
C VAL A 186 0.98 2.35 -6.67
N ASP A 187 0.08 3.13 -6.09
CA ASP A 187 0.38 3.96 -4.92
C ASP A 187 0.87 3.11 -3.74
N LEU A 188 0.15 2.01 -3.44
CA LEU A 188 0.51 1.12 -2.34
C LEU A 188 1.89 0.47 -2.56
N MET A 189 2.16 -0.05 -3.75
CA MET A 189 3.47 -0.61 -4.11
C MET A 189 4.57 0.44 -4.07
N THR A 190 4.30 1.65 -4.57
CA THR A 190 5.23 2.78 -4.51
C THR A 190 5.56 3.14 -3.05
N GLY A 191 4.57 3.22 -2.17
CA GLY A 191 4.79 3.46 -0.74
C GLY A 191 5.62 2.35 -0.08
N MET A 192 5.42 1.09 -0.48
CA MET A 192 6.25 -0.03 0.02
C MET A 192 7.69 0.05 -0.50
N TYR A 193 7.92 0.32 -1.80
CA TYR A 193 9.27 0.52 -2.34
C TYR A 193 9.96 1.73 -1.70
N THR A 194 9.24 2.83 -1.47
CA THR A 194 9.72 3.98 -0.71
C THR A 194 10.20 3.57 0.68
N SER A 195 9.40 2.79 1.41
CA SER A 195 9.76 2.30 2.74
C SER A 195 11.01 1.42 2.71
N VAL A 196 11.13 0.50 1.74
CA VAL A 196 12.30 -0.37 1.58
C VAL A 196 13.56 0.46 1.26
N ALA A 197 13.46 1.41 0.33
CA ALA A 197 14.60 2.25 -0.05
C ALA A 197 15.08 3.13 1.13
N VAL A 198 14.15 3.71 1.88
CA VAL A 198 14.45 4.50 3.09
C VAL A 198 15.12 3.63 4.17
N LEU A 199 14.63 2.41 4.41
CA LEU A 199 15.25 1.49 5.37
C LEU A 199 16.65 1.05 4.93
N ALA A 200 16.85 0.81 3.63
CA ALA A 200 18.19 0.53 3.08
C ALA A 200 19.15 1.72 3.23
N ALA A 201 18.67 2.94 2.99
CA ALA A 201 19.46 4.16 3.23
C ALA A 201 19.79 4.37 4.71
N LEU A 202 18.87 4.06 5.63
CA LEU A 202 19.15 4.08 7.08
C LEU A 202 20.24 3.08 7.46
N ALA A 203 20.21 1.85 6.92
CA ALA A 203 21.25 0.85 7.16
C ALA A 203 22.61 1.35 6.65
N ARG A 204 22.67 1.91 5.44
CA ARG A 204 23.91 2.51 4.90
C ARG A 204 24.37 3.71 5.74
N ARG A 205 23.47 4.58 6.19
CA ARG A 205 23.79 5.73 7.02
C ARG A 205 24.41 5.31 8.36
N ALA A 206 23.97 4.20 8.94
CA ALA A 206 24.55 3.69 10.19
C ALA A 206 26.07 3.40 10.07
N GLU A 207 26.55 3.07 8.88
CA GLU A 207 27.98 2.83 8.62
C GLU A 207 28.73 4.09 8.18
N THR A 208 28.07 4.96 7.39
CA THR A 208 28.73 6.08 6.71
C THR A 208 28.53 7.43 7.40
N GLY A 209 27.50 7.56 8.24
CA GLY A 209 27.03 8.83 8.79
C GLY A 209 26.33 9.73 7.78
N LEU A 210 26.25 9.36 6.49
CA LEU A 210 25.72 10.18 5.42
C LEU A 210 24.31 9.71 5.01
N GLY A 211 23.43 10.68 4.77
CA GLY A 211 22.13 10.48 4.15
C GLY A 211 22.22 10.11 2.68
N ASP A 212 21.09 10.14 2.01
CA ASP A 212 21.00 9.86 0.58
C ASP A 212 19.83 10.62 -0.08
N TYR A 213 19.90 10.76 -1.39
CA TYR A 213 18.78 11.17 -2.22
C TYR A 213 18.15 9.96 -2.90
N ILE A 214 16.87 9.74 -2.68
CA ILE A 214 16.13 8.61 -3.23
C ILE A 214 15.07 9.15 -4.19
N ASP A 215 15.13 8.70 -5.44
CA ASP A 215 14.14 8.98 -6.47
C ASP A 215 13.29 7.74 -6.74
N ILE A 216 11.98 7.83 -6.53
CA ILE A 216 11.02 6.74 -6.76
C ILE A 216 10.00 7.18 -7.80
N GLY A 217 10.09 6.62 -9.01
CA GLY A 217 9.10 6.80 -10.07
C GLY A 217 7.97 5.76 -9.96
N MET A 218 6.71 6.21 -9.91
CA MET A 218 5.55 5.28 -9.89
C MET A 218 5.51 4.38 -11.13
N LEU A 219 5.91 4.90 -12.30
CA LEU A 219 5.98 4.09 -13.52
C LEU A 219 7.04 3.00 -13.41
N ASP A 220 8.20 3.30 -12.83
CA ASP A 220 9.28 2.32 -12.64
C ASP A 220 8.83 1.22 -11.69
N VAL A 221 8.15 1.59 -10.59
CA VAL A 221 7.55 0.63 -9.65
C VAL A 221 6.54 -0.27 -10.36
N MET A 222 5.68 0.31 -11.21
CA MET A 222 4.70 -0.49 -11.95
C MET A 222 5.37 -1.44 -12.93
N VAL A 223 6.35 -0.97 -13.71
CA VAL A 223 7.11 -1.82 -14.64
C VAL A 223 7.84 -2.94 -13.89
N GLY A 224 8.47 -2.63 -12.75
CA GLY A 224 9.08 -3.65 -11.89
C GLY A 224 8.07 -4.67 -11.32
N SER A 225 6.81 -4.28 -11.18
CA SER A 225 5.76 -5.11 -10.57
C SER A 225 4.96 -5.97 -11.55
N ILE A 226 5.12 -5.82 -12.87
CA ILE A 226 4.45 -6.70 -13.86
C ILE A 226 5.05 -8.13 -13.92
N ALA A 227 6.13 -8.36 -13.20
CA ALA A 227 6.70 -9.67 -12.84
C ALA A 227 6.70 -10.70 -13.99
N ASN A 228 6.01 -11.85 -13.79
CA ASN A 228 5.94 -12.95 -14.77
C ASN A 228 5.32 -12.53 -16.11
N GLN A 229 4.39 -11.59 -16.16
CA GLN A 229 3.79 -11.12 -17.41
C GLN A 229 4.82 -10.37 -18.26
N GLY A 230 5.63 -9.51 -17.64
CA GLY A 230 6.75 -8.84 -18.30
C GLY A 230 7.78 -9.85 -18.81
N MET A 231 8.17 -10.83 -17.99
CA MET A 231 9.12 -11.88 -18.40
C MET A 231 8.55 -12.78 -19.49
N ASN A 232 7.26 -13.12 -19.46
CA ASN A 232 6.61 -13.88 -20.53
C ASN A 232 6.75 -13.17 -21.89
N TYR A 233 6.60 -11.83 -21.91
CA TYR A 233 6.84 -11.05 -23.12
C TYR A 233 8.31 -11.03 -23.54
N LEU A 234 9.20 -10.71 -22.62
CA LEU A 234 10.64 -10.57 -22.93
C LEU A 234 11.27 -11.86 -23.44
N VAL A 235 10.81 -13.02 -22.93
CA VAL A 235 11.32 -14.34 -23.34
C VAL A 235 10.70 -14.83 -24.65
N SER A 236 9.41 -14.54 -24.88
CA SER A 236 8.68 -15.10 -26.04
C SER A 236 8.51 -14.14 -27.22
N GLY A 237 8.68 -12.84 -27.01
CA GLY A 237 8.31 -11.79 -27.95
C GLY A 237 6.79 -11.66 -28.18
N LYS A 238 5.97 -12.39 -27.44
CA LYS A 238 4.51 -12.41 -27.62
C LYS A 238 3.85 -11.62 -26.49
N SER A 239 3.04 -10.61 -26.86
CA SER A 239 2.29 -9.83 -25.88
C SER A 239 1.32 -10.70 -25.10
N PRO A 240 1.36 -10.72 -23.75
CA PRO A 240 0.35 -11.36 -22.94
C PRO A 240 -1.04 -10.79 -23.22
N LYS A 241 -2.06 -11.64 -23.12
CA LYS A 241 -3.47 -11.27 -23.28
C LYS A 241 -4.17 -11.31 -21.92
N ARG A 242 -5.29 -10.62 -21.83
CA ARG A 242 -6.21 -10.80 -20.70
C ARG A 242 -6.80 -12.20 -20.72
N ASN A 243 -6.85 -12.84 -19.60
CA ASN A 243 -7.37 -14.21 -19.45
C ASN A 243 -8.46 -14.29 -18.35
N GLY A 244 -9.08 -13.18 -17.95
CA GLY A 244 -9.95 -13.17 -16.78
C GLY A 244 -9.16 -13.61 -15.55
N ASN A 245 -9.69 -14.59 -14.83
CA ASN A 245 -9.05 -15.16 -13.63
C ASN A 245 -8.05 -16.30 -13.93
N LYS A 246 -7.95 -16.73 -15.20
CA LYS A 246 -7.13 -17.87 -15.60
C LYS A 246 -5.63 -17.54 -15.54
N HIS A 247 -4.87 -18.34 -14.81
CA HIS A 247 -3.41 -18.15 -14.74
C HIS A 247 -2.75 -18.47 -16.09
N PRO A 248 -1.80 -17.64 -16.57
CA PRO A 248 -1.19 -17.85 -17.89
C PRO A 248 -0.32 -19.13 -17.99
N ASN A 249 0.34 -19.53 -16.90
CA ASN A 249 1.37 -20.57 -16.89
C ASN A 249 1.02 -21.80 -16.01
N ILE A 250 -0.08 -21.77 -15.26
CA ILE A 250 -0.48 -22.83 -14.32
C ILE A 250 -1.96 -23.18 -14.55
N GLN A 251 -2.27 -24.49 -14.65
CA GLN A 251 -3.65 -24.97 -14.83
C GLN A 251 -3.90 -26.26 -14.04
N PRO A 252 -5.12 -26.38 -13.42
CA PRO A 252 -6.14 -25.34 -13.26
C PRO A 252 -5.80 -24.34 -12.15
N GLN A 253 -5.95 -23.07 -12.46
CA GLN A 253 -5.99 -21.97 -11.50
C GLN A 253 -6.99 -20.96 -12.04
N ASP A 254 -8.20 -20.95 -11.43
CA ASP A 254 -9.33 -20.15 -11.92
C ASP A 254 -10.42 -20.02 -10.84
N VAL A 255 -11.47 -19.27 -11.18
CA VAL A 255 -12.73 -19.18 -10.43
C VAL A 255 -13.77 -20.07 -11.09
N PHE A 256 -14.38 -20.97 -10.30
CA PHE A 256 -15.44 -21.85 -10.78
C PHE A 256 -16.77 -21.51 -10.10
N ALA A 257 -17.85 -21.47 -10.89
CA ALA A 257 -19.20 -21.40 -10.35
C ALA A 257 -19.58 -22.74 -9.73
N CYS A 258 -20.15 -22.72 -8.54
CA CYS A 258 -20.74 -23.86 -7.84
C CYS A 258 -22.26 -23.75 -7.85
N ALA A 259 -22.95 -24.72 -7.28
CA ALA A 259 -24.43 -24.71 -7.23
C ALA A 259 -25.02 -23.47 -6.55
N ASP A 260 -24.28 -22.84 -5.62
CA ASP A 260 -24.75 -21.74 -4.76
C ASP A 260 -23.77 -20.55 -4.64
N GLY A 261 -22.69 -20.54 -5.40
CA GLY A 261 -21.68 -19.48 -5.31
C GLY A 261 -20.49 -19.70 -6.21
N HIS A 262 -19.33 -19.18 -5.80
CA HIS A 262 -18.09 -19.28 -6.57
C HIS A 262 -16.94 -19.69 -5.66
N ILE A 263 -16.04 -20.54 -6.18
CA ILE A 263 -14.82 -20.96 -5.49
C ILE A 263 -13.59 -20.65 -6.33
N VAL A 264 -12.53 -20.18 -5.71
CA VAL A 264 -11.20 -20.11 -6.30
C VAL A 264 -10.52 -21.44 -6.10
N LEU A 265 -10.02 -22.06 -7.17
CA LEU A 265 -9.20 -23.25 -7.12
C LEU A 265 -7.78 -22.93 -7.58
N VAL A 266 -6.78 -23.42 -6.83
CA VAL A 266 -5.36 -23.27 -7.17
C VAL A 266 -4.67 -24.62 -7.16
N VAL A 267 -4.37 -25.16 -8.34
CA VAL A 267 -3.60 -26.39 -8.50
C VAL A 267 -2.19 -26.05 -8.98
N GLY A 268 -1.24 -26.00 -8.08
CA GLY A 268 0.12 -25.53 -8.36
C GLY A 268 1.05 -26.60 -8.95
N ASN A 269 0.70 -27.90 -8.86
CA ASN A 269 1.53 -29.01 -9.35
C ASN A 269 0.69 -30.25 -9.69
N ASP A 270 1.35 -31.24 -10.31
CA ASP A 270 0.67 -32.45 -10.80
C ASP A 270 0.13 -33.34 -9.66
N GLY A 271 0.79 -33.36 -8.49
CA GLY A 271 0.29 -34.08 -7.31
C GLY A 271 -0.99 -33.46 -6.74
N GLN A 272 -1.11 -32.15 -6.71
CA GLN A 272 -2.36 -31.46 -6.34
C GLN A 272 -3.46 -31.69 -7.39
N PHE A 273 -3.10 -31.80 -8.67
CA PHE A 273 -4.06 -32.15 -9.71
C PHE A 273 -4.64 -33.56 -9.50
N ALA A 274 -3.80 -34.54 -9.20
CA ALA A 274 -4.25 -35.88 -8.90
C ALA A 274 -5.23 -35.92 -7.71
N LYS A 275 -4.89 -35.23 -6.62
CA LYS A 275 -5.77 -35.11 -5.45
C LYS A 275 -7.10 -34.41 -5.77
N PHE A 276 -7.06 -33.33 -6.57
CA PHE A 276 -8.27 -32.69 -7.07
C PHE A 276 -9.15 -33.69 -7.84
N CYS A 277 -8.55 -34.47 -8.75
CA CYS A 277 -9.27 -35.44 -9.53
C CYS A 277 -9.92 -36.54 -8.68
N GLU A 278 -9.26 -37.00 -7.61
CA GLU A 278 -9.85 -37.95 -6.63
C GLU A 278 -11.10 -37.35 -5.97
N VAL A 279 -10.99 -36.09 -5.46
CA VAL A 279 -12.13 -35.37 -4.85
C VAL A 279 -13.28 -35.12 -5.85
N ALA A 280 -12.92 -34.88 -7.09
CA ALA A 280 -13.86 -34.63 -8.19
C ALA A 280 -14.46 -35.90 -8.79
N GLY A 281 -14.03 -37.10 -8.34
CA GLY A 281 -14.52 -38.36 -8.88
C GLY A 281 -14.02 -38.66 -10.32
N GLN A 282 -12.86 -38.11 -10.68
CA GLN A 282 -12.25 -38.26 -12.00
C GLN A 282 -10.81 -38.83 -11.90
N PRO A 283 -10.60 -40.00 -11.30
CA PRO A 283 -9.27 -40.52 -11.00
C PRO A 283 -8.43 -40.86 -12.25
N GLU A 284 -9.06 -40.92 -13.42
CA GLU A 284 -8.40 -41.23 -14.71
C GLU A 284 -7.74 -39.98 -15.34
N TRP A 285 -8.15 -38.75 -15.02
CA TRP A 285 -7.62 -37.55 -15.66
C TRP A 285 -6.10 -37.37 -15.49
N PRO A 286 -5.46 -37.72 -14.36
CA PRO A 286 -4.00 -37.61 -14.22
C PRO A 286 -3.22 -38.55 -15.15
N ALA A 287 -3.85 -39.62 -15.65
CA ALA A 287 -3.25 -40.56 -16.61
C ALA A 287 -3.49 -40.18 -18.07
N ASP A 288 -4.39 -39.23 -18.34
CA ASP A 288 -4.65 -38.71 -19.68
C ASP A 288 -3.50 -37.80 -20.13
N GLU A 289 -2.87 -38.12 -21.26
CA GLU A 289 -1.74 -37.35 -21.81
C GLU A 289 -2.06 -35.85 -21.99
N ARG A 290 -3.33 -35.51 -22.19
CA ARG A 290 -3.78 -34.11 -22.29
C ARG A 290 -3.68 -33.34 -20.99
N PHE A 291 -3.68 -34.04 -19.83
CA PHE A 291 -3.79 -33.43 -18.51
C PHE A 291 -2.70 -33.87 -17.53
N ALA A 292 -1.89 -34.86 -17.85
CA ALA A 292 -0.91 -35.50 -16.98
C ALA A 292 0.14 -34.51 -16.40
N THR A 293 0.50 -33.48 -17.13
CA THR A 293 1.45 -32.47 -16.67
C THR A 293 0.87 -31.07 -16.73
N ASN A 294 1.39 -30.14 -15.91
CA ASN A 294 0.98 -28.74 -15.96
C ASN A 294 1.07 -28.16 -17.38
N GLY A 295 2.17 -28.43 -18.09
CA GLY A 295 2.34 -27.96 -19.49
C GLY A 295 1.28 -28.53 -20.45
N ALA A 296 0.88 -29.78 -20.27
CA ALA A 296 -0.22 -30.40 -21.03
C ALA A 296 -1.56 -29.72 -20.71
N ARG A 297 -1.88 -29.51 -19.43
CA ARG A 297 -3.10 -28.82 -18.99
C ARG A 297 -3.19 -27.39 -19.53
N VAL A 298 -2.09 -26.63 -19.50
CA VAL A 298 -2.02 -25.27 -20.07
C VAL A 298 -2.34 -25.28 -21.57
N ARG A 299 -1.78 -26.23 -22.33
CA ARG A 299 -2.07 -26.34 -23.77
C ARG A 299 -3.50 -26.78 -24.06
N ASN A 300 -4.05 -27.66 -23.23
CA ASN A 300 -5.39 -28.26 -23.38
C ASN A 300 -6.46 -27.62 -22.47
N ARG A 301 -6.21 -26.39 -21.95
CA ARG A 301 -7.16 -25.72 -21.06
C ARG A 301 -8.55 -25.55 -21.65
N GLY A 302 -8.66 -25.36 -22.97
CA GLY A 302 -9.94 -25.26 -23.67
C GLY A 302 -10.78 -26.54 -23.63
N VAL A 303 -10.18 -27.69 -23.28
CA VAL A 303 -10.88 -28.96 -23.05
C VAL A 303 -11.11 -29.19 -21.55
N LEU A 304 -10.08 -28.97 -20.73
CA LEU A 304 -10.13 -29.24 -19.30
C LEU A 304 -11.11 -28.35 -18.55
N LEU A 305 -11.06 -27.01 -18.81
CA LEU A 305 -11.85 -26.06 -18.02
C LEU A 305 -13.37 -26.27 -18.16
N PRO A 306 -13.95 -26.44 -19.38
CA PRO A 306 -15.39 -26.74 -19.50
C PRO A 306 -15.80 -28.04 -18.76
N MET A 307 -14.95 -29.06 -18.73
CA MET A 307 -15.22 -30.29 -17.97
C MET A 307 -15.25 -30.01 -16.47
N MET A 308 -14.32 -29.19 -15.96
CA MET A 308 -14.30 -28.79 -14.56
C MET A 308 -15.46 -27.86 -14.19
N GLU A 309 -15.81 -26.92 -15.05
CA GLU A 309 -16.97 -26.03 -14.88
C GLU A 309 -18.26 -26.83 -14.66
N ALA A 310 -18.48 -27.89 -15.45
CA ALA A 310 -19.62 -28.77 -15.29
C ALA A 310 -19.62 -29.50 -13.93
N LEU A 311 -18.47 -30.01 -13.49
CA LEU A 311 -18.34 -30.71 -12.20
C LEU A 311 -18.60 -29.78 -11.01
N PHE A 312 -18.06 -28.56 -11.04
CA PHE A 312 -18.22 -27.63 -9.92
C PHE A 312 -19.68 -27.25 -9.67
N LEU A 313 -20.51 -27.17 -10.72
CA LEU A 313 -21.94 -26.89 -10.61
C LEU A 313 -22.74 -28.00 -9.90
N GLU A 314 -22.19 -29.20 -9.75
CA GLU A 314 -22.91 -30.34 -9.14
C GLU A 314 -23.00 -30.26 -7.62
N ARG A 315 -22.16 -29.43 -6.94
CA ARG A 315 -22.10 -29.36 -5.48
C ARG A 315 -22.11 -27.90 -4.98
N PRO A 316 -22.60 -27.64 -3.76
CA PRO A 316 -22.44 -26.38 -3.07
C PRO A 316 -20.95 -26.02 -2.86
N MET A 317 -20.66 -24.71 -2.82
CA MET A 317 -19.30 -24.19 -2.62
C MET A 317 -18.67 -24.72 -1.31
N ALA A 318 -19.45 -24.78 -0.22
CA ALA A 318 -18.95 -25.24 1.07
C ALA A 318 -18.53 -26.72 1.06
N ASP A 319 -19.23 -27.58 0.32
CA ASP A 319 -18.90 -28.99 0.17
C ASP A 319 -17.59 -29.18 -0.62
N TRP A 320 -17.41 -28.43 -1.70
CA TRP A 320 -16.15 -28.38 -2.44
C TRP A 320 -15.00 -27.89 -1.58
N ALA A 321 -15.19 -26.78 -0.87
CA ALA A 321 -14.15 -26.20 -0.02
C ALA A 321 -13.70 -27.19 1.07
N THR A 322 -14.65 -27.86 1.74
CA THR A 322 -14.35 -28.84 2.79
C THR A 322 -13.59 -30.03 2.24
N ALA A 323 -14.03 -30.60 1.12
CA ALA A 323 -13.40 -31.78 0.53
C ALA A 323 -11.99 -31.49 -0.02
N LEU A 324 -11.82 -30.34 -0.68
CA LEU A 324 -10.54 -29.93 -1.25
C LEU A 324 -9.52 -29.57 -0.16
N ASP A 325 -9.94 -28.87 0.90
CA ASP A 325 -9.08 -28.56 2.05
C ASP A 325 -8.59 -29.81 2.74
N ALA A 326 -9.49 -30.79 3.00
CA ALA A 326 -9.14 -32.08 3.58
C ALA A 326 -8.13 -32.86 2.73
N ALA A 327 -8.18 -32.75 1.40
CA ALA A 327 -7.22 -33.31 0.46
C ALA A 327 -5.91 -32.53 0.33
N GLY A 328 -5.84 -31.33 0.91
CA GLY A 328 -4.69 -30.42 0.78
C GLY A 328 -4.56 -29.81 -0.61
N VAL A 329 -5.70 -29.55 -1.27
CA VAL A 329 -5.80 -28.81 -2.53
C VAL A 329 -6.23 -27.37 -2.22
N PRO A 330 -5.40 -26.36 -2.48
CA PRO A 330 -5.72 -24.98 -2.14
C PRO A 330 -6.97 -24.47 -2.86
N CYS A 331 -7.93 -24.00 -2.09
CA CYS A 331 -9.14 -23.36 -2.58
C CYS A 331 -9.63 -22.31 -1.57
N SER A 332 -10.49 -21.40 -2.01
CA SER A 332 -11.11 -20.40 -1.11
C SER A 332 -12.41 -19.84 -1.67
N PRO A 333 -13.33 -19.37 -0.82
CA PRO A 333 -14.41 -18.52 -1.26
C PRO A 333 -13.88 -17.15 -1.72
N ILE A 334 -14.71 -16.38 -2.44
CA ILE A 334 -14.46 -14.96 -2.73
C ILE A 334 -15.20 -14.14 -1.69
N ASN A 335 -14.48 -13.65 -0.69
CA ASN A 335 -15.06 -12.88 0.39
C ASN A 335 -15.35 -11.43 -0.01
N THR A 336 -16.49 -10.91 0.41
CA THR A 336 -16.76 -9.48 0.46
C THR A 336 -15.95 -8.83 1.58
N ILE A 337 -15.74 -7.51 1.54
CA ILE A 337 -15.00 -6.79 2.58
C ILE A 337 -15.55 -7.03 4.00
N PRO A 338 -16.87 -7.01 4.27
CA PRO A 338 -17.40 -7.40 5.58
C PRO A 338 -16.99 -8.83 6.00
N GLN A 339 -17.07 -9.80 5.08
CA GLN A 339 -16.70 -11.19 5.37
C GLN A 339 -15.20 -11.34 5.69
N VAL A 340 -14.33 -10.52 5.11
CA VAL A 340 -12.88 -10.51 5.46
C VAL A 340 -12.69 -10.17 6.95
N PHE A 341 -13.42 -9.20 7.50
CA PHE A 341 -13.30 -8.83 8.92
C PHE A 341 -13.97 -9.83 9.86
N GLU A 342 -14.86 -10.69 9.35
CA GLU A 342 -15.46 -11.79 10.10
C GLU A 342 -14.64 -13.09 10.05
N ASP A 343 -13.66 -13.19 9.14
CA ASP A 343 -12.82 -14.36 8.97
C ASP A 343 -12.02 -14.70 10.25
N ALA A 344 -12.00 -15.99 10.61
CA ALA A 344 -11.40 -16.46 11.86
C ALA A 344 -9.88 -16.19 11.92
N GLN A 345 -9.16 -16.30 10.81
CA GLN A 345 -7.73 -16.02 10.73
C GLN A 345 -7.45 -14.52 10.85
N VAL A 346 -8.26 -13.69 10.20
CA VAL A 346 -8.18 -12.22 10.27
C VAL A 346 -8.41 -11.73 11.70
N LYS A 347 -9.44 -12.28 12.37
CA LYS A 347 -9.73 -12.01 13.79
C LYS A 347 -8.60 -12.50 14.72
N HIS A 348 -8.13 -13.74 14.53
CA HIS A 348 -7.00 -14.28 15.30
C HIS A 348 -5.75 -13.40 15.15
N ARG A 349 -5.49 -12.90 13.94
CA ARG A 349 -4.38 -11.98 13.66
C ARG A 349 -4.62 -10.56 14.15
N LYS A 350 -5.82 -10.26 14.70
CA LYS A 350 -6.22 -8.93 15.19
C LYS A 350 -5.92 -7.84 14.16
N MET A 351 -6.36 -8.06 12.91
CA MET A 351 -6.08 -7.12 11.82
C MET A 351 -6.92 -5.84 11.91
N LEU A 352 -8.02 -5.84 12.66
CA LEU A 352 -8.81 -4.67 13.01
C LEU A 352 -8.43 -4.22 14.42
N VAL A 353 -8.19 -2.91 14.59
CA VAL A 353 -7.93 -2.26 15.89
C VAL A 353 -8.72 -0.95 15.96
N ASP A 354 -9.22 -0.61 17.15
CA ASP A 354 -9.84 0.67 17.44
C ASP A 354 -8.86 1.58 18.17
N LEU A 355 -8.63 2.77 17.61
CA LEU A 355 -7.74 3.76 18.21
C LEU A 355 -8.51 4.94 18.79
N PRO A 356 -8.09 5.49 19.94
CA PRO A 356 -8.70 6.70 20.50
C PRO A 356 -8.65 7.86 19.49
N HIS A 357 -9.79 8.52 19.28
CA HIS A 357 -9.91 9.65 18.34
C HIS A 357 -10.54 10.87 19.02
N PRO A 358 -10.01 12.08 18.84
CA PRO A 358 -10.42 13.25 19.61
C PRO A 358 -11.89 13.64 19.49
N THR A 359 -12.51 13.40 18.34
CA THR A 359 -13.91 13.81 18.07
C THR A 359 -14.88 12.64 17.95
N ALA A 360 -14.39 11.44 17.59
CA ALA A 360 -15.25 10.27 17.35
C ALA A 360 -15.20 9.24 18.50
N GLY A 361 -14.47 9.53 19.58
CA GLY A 361 -14.21 8.55 20.64
C GLY A 361 -13.20 7.51 20.20
N THR A 362 -13.52 6.70 19.18
CA THR A 362 -12.60 5.75 18.53
C THR A 362 -12.72 5.80 17.02
N VAL A 363 -11.67 5.36 16.33
CA VAL A 363 -11.65 5.14 14.87
C VAL A 363 -11.12 3.75 14.56
N PRO A 364 -11.83 2.92 13.77
CA PRO A 364 -11.32 1.63 13.34
C PRO A 364 -10.14 1.79 12.37
N GLN A 365 -9.12 0.95 12.54
CA GLN A 365 -7.93 0.95 11.71
C GLN A 365 -7.55 -0.48 11.32
N ILE A 366 -7.03 -0.62 10.09
CA ILE A 366 -6.45 -1.89 9.63
C ILE A 366 -5.00 -1.92 10.06
N ARG A 367 -4.64 -2.90 10.88
CA ARG A 367 -3.30 -3.06 11.44
C ARG A 367 -2.26 -3.37 10.35
N SER A 368 -1.01 -2.96 10.55
CA SER A 368 0.14 -3.44 9.76
C SER A 368 0.23 -4.98 9.81
N PRO A 369 0.53 -5.65 8.68
CA PRO A 369 0.69 -7.11 8.66
C PRO A 369 2.01 -7.59 9.30
N MET A 370 2.95 -6.69 9.54
CA MET A 370 4.26 -7.04 10.11
C MET A 370 4.13 -7.52 11.55
N ARG A 371 4.95 -8.51 11.92
CA ARG A 371 5.04 -9.09 13.27
C ARG A 371 6.49 -9.29 13.63
N PHE A 372 6.89 -8.81 14.78
CA PHE A 372 8.21 -8.99 15.36
C PHE A 372 8.10 -9.79 16.66
N THR A 373 9.12 -10.56 17.01
CA THR A 373 9.21 -11.30 18.28
C THR A 373 9.96 -10.53 19.35
N GLN A 374 10.80 -9.58 18.96
CA GLN A 374 11.68 -8.82 19.87
C GLN A 374 11.38 -7.30 19.87
N ALA A 375 10.43 -6.86 19.09
CA ALA A 375 9.99 -5.47 19.01
C ALA A 375 8.47 -5.40 18.91
N GLU A 376 7.89 -4.28 19.28
CA GLU A 376 6.46 -4.06 19.16
C GLU A 376 6.16 -2.98 18.11
N LEU A 377 5.12 -3.21 17.30
CA LEU A 377 4.59 -2.18 16.43
C LEU A 377 3.67 -1.26 17.24
N LEU A 378 3.79 0.04 17.01
CA LEU A 378 2.99 1.03 17.74
C LEU A 378 1.68 1.35 17.01
N PHE A 379 0.56 1.11 17.70
CA PHE A 379 -0.81 1.44 17.24
C PHE A 379 -1.54 2.28 18.30
N GLU A 380 -0.91 3.36 18.74
CA GLU A 380 -1.41 4.19 19.86
C GLU A 380 -2.10 5.46 19.38
N ARG A 381 -1.70 5.95 18.19
CA ARG A 381 -2.17 7.24 17.69
C ARG A 381 -3.04 7.06 16.45
N ALA A 382 -4.29 7.50 16.53
CA ALA A 382 -5.19 7.60 15.39
C ALA A 382 -4.64 8.56 14.31
N PRO A 383 -5.14 8.50 13.07
CA PRO A 383 -4.87 9.55 12.08
C PRO A 383 -5.26 10.92 12.67
N PRO A 384 -4.36 11.94 12.59
CA PRO A 384 -4.54 13.19 13.32
C PRO A 384 -5.59 14.10 12.67
N LEU A 385 -6.25 14.93 13.49
CA LEU A 385 -6.98 16.10 12.98
C LEU A 385 -6.02 17.08 12.32
N LEU A 386 -6.51 17.89 11.40
CA LEU A 386 -5.71 18.91 10.72
C LEU A 386 -5.08 19.87 11.72
N GLY A 387 -3.74 19.95 11.70
CA GLY A 387 -2.96 20.85 12.57
C GLY A 387 -2.99 20.49 14.06
N GLN A 388 -3.48 19.30 14.42
CA GLN A 388 -3.65 18.88 15.83
C GLN A 388 -2.40 19.08 16.69
N HIS A 389 -1.22 18.98 16.10
CA HIS A 389 0.05 19.01 16.84
C HIS A 389 0.92 20.22 16.50
N THR A 390 0.35 21.23 15.79
CA THR A 390 1.14 22.39 15.31
C THR A 390 1.85 23.10 16.46
N GLY A 391 1.14 23.45 17.53
CA GLY A 391 1.74 24.17 18.67
C GLY A 391 2.84 23.37 19.36
N GLU A 392 2.58 22.08 19.67
CA GLU A 392 3.54 21.18 20.31
C GLU A 392 4.83 21.02 19.50
N VAL A 393 4.69 20.79 18.18
CA VAL A 393 5.84 20.56 17.29
C VAL A 393 6.66 21.83 17.13
N LEU A 394 6.02 23.00 16.95
CA LEU A 394 6.73 24.28 16.84
C LEU A 394 7.45 24.66 18.13
N ALA A 395 6.84 24.44 19.29
CA ALA A 395 7.51 24.61 20.58
C ALA A 395 8.75 23.71 20.69
N GLY A 396 8.68 22.45 20.21
CA GLY A 396 9.80 21.50 20.19
C GLY A 396 10.99 21.92 19.30
N ILE A 397 10.80 22.86 18.37
CA ILE A 397 11.87 23.45 17.56
C ILE A 397 12.26 24.88 18.00
N GLY A 398 11.70 25.37 19.12
CA GLY A 398 12.12 26.60 19.78
C GLY A 398 11.25 27.82 19.53
N TYR A 399 10.06 27.65 18.95
CA TYR A 399 9.09 28.74 18.83
C TYR A 399 8.34 28.93 20.15
N ASP A 400 8.32 30.15 20.66
CA ASP A 400 7.55 30.48 21.87
C ASP A 400 6.04 30.68 21.55
N GLU A 401 5.23 30.75 22.58
CA GLU A 401 3.77 30.91 22.45
C GLU A 401 3.37 32.18 21.72
N GLN A 402 4.14 33.27 21.88
CA GLN A 402 3.85 34.57 21.23
C GLN A 402 4.07 34.45 19.71
N ARG A 403 5.17 33.83 19.31
CA ARG A 403 5.49 33.58 17.89
C ARG A 403 4.50 32.62 17.26
N ILE A 404 4.15 31.53 17.92
CA ILE A 404 3.11 30.58 17.45
C ILE A 404 1.77 31.31 17.24
N ALA A 405 1.33 32.10 18.23
CA ALA A 405 0.09 32.87 18.11
C ALA A 405 0.15 33.91 16.99
N GLN A 406 1.30 34.53 16.72
CA GLN A 406 1.48 35.45 15.58
C GLN A 406 1.36 34.72 14.25
N LEU A 407 2.06 33.60 14.05
CA LEU A 407 2.01 32.78 12.85
C LEU A 407 0.58 32.28 12.53
N THR A 408 -0.18 31.96 13.59
CA THR A 408 -1.60 31.57 13.47
C THR A 408 -2.45 32.75 12.99
N ARG A 409 -2.26 33.97 13.57
CA ARG A 409 -3.01 35.16 13.12
C ARG A 409 -2.70 35.53 11.68
N ASP A 410 -1.47 35.34 11.26
CA ASP A 410 -1.01 35.65 9.90
C ASP A 410 -1.44 34.55 8.89
N GLY A 411 -2.01 33.44 9.37
CA GLY A 411 -2.50 32.34 8.55
C GLY A 411 -1.38 31.47 7.95
N ILE A 412 -0.18 31.53 8.52
CA ILE A 412 1.00 30.76 8.10
C ILE A 412 0.92 29.31 8.62
N ILE A 413 0.31 29.15 9.79
CA ILE A 413 0.09 27.83 10.42
C ILE A 413 -1.37 27.62 10.77
#